data_457c77e0208aba0fc0b7158f027a33e0
#
_entry.id   457c77e0208aba0fc0b7158f027a33e0
#
_cell.length_a   1.000
_cell.length_b   1.000
_cell.length_c   1.000
_cell.angle_alpha   90.00
_cell.angle_beta   90.00
_cell.angle_gamma   90.00
#
_symmetry.space_group_name_H-M   'P 1'
#
loop_
_entity.id
_entity.type
_entity.pdbx_description
1 polymer ?
#
loop_
_entity_poly.entity_id
_entity_poly.type
_entity_poly.pdbx_seq_one_letter_code
_entity_poly.pdbx_strand_id
1 'polypeptide(L)'
;MDDLNLVGGEMFAYLETGGSNLDLPASAVTKEGNEISLELNVYEKYDIILCISTYSATAPLTAFAKRIGFRGATLHGVNDIILGSGLAVDYNEVSKDAEKLRLALTCADHFEIDFQYGDITHTLKIECERQEAQKSHGICLADEPDVANLPAGEVYFVPTGGEGEFVMQYADDTLGLQTVEDGRIVRATLLRGEQATIDAHNTKLASDPVTGELGELGFGTQELPVSGRDIQDEKILGTLHVATGRSDHLGGNLTPDKFAKANNATHDDILFSPSKTPDITIRQARMHREGETIVVLENYQPAAHLREALNQS
;
A
#
# COMPACT_ATOMS: atom_id res chain seq x y z
N MET A 1 11.54 -11.36 -26.43
CA MET A 1 10.68 -12.49 -26.05
C MET A 1 11.43 -13.82 -26.05
N ASP A 2 12.40 -13.98 -26.95
CA ASP A 2 13.12 -15.25 -27.10
C ASP A 2 13.96 -15.65 -25.86
N ASP A 3 14.47 -14.68 -25.12
CA ASP A 3 15.28 -14.91 -23.90
C ASP A 3 14.47 -15.42 -22.70
N LEU A 4 13.13 -15.28 -22.73
CA LEU A 4 12.24 -15.66 -21.65
C LEU A 4 11.36 -16.89 -21.98
N ASN A 5 11.56 -17.52 -23.13
CA ASN A 5 10.73 -18.64 -23.62
C ASN A 5 9.21 -18.32 -23.67
N LEU A 6 8.84 -17.05 -23.89
CA LEU A 6 7.45 -16.64 -24.00
C LEU A 6 6.90 -17.02 -25.38
N VAL A 7 5.76 -17.70 -25.40
CA VAL A 7 5.12 -18.20 -26.63
C VAL A 7 4.38 -17.10 -27.39
N GLY A 8 3.99 -16.03 -26.73
CA GLY A 8 3.30 -14.86 -27.31
C GLY A 8 2.68 -13.99 -26.23
N GLY A 9 2.08 -12.87 -26.64
CA GLY A 9 1.35 -11.97 -25.73
C GLY A 9 0.42 -11.07 -26.52
N GLU A 10 -0.67 -10.67 -25.90
CA GLU A 10 -1.66 -9.74 -26.45
C GLU A 10 -1.89 -8.58 -25.47
N MET A 11 -2.40 -7.47 -25.99
CA MET A 11 -2.72 -6.28 -25.20
C MET A 11 -4.22 -6.03 -25.25
N PHE A 12 -4.78 -5.79 -24.08
CA PHE A 12 -6.19 -5.46 -23.90
C PHE A 12 -6.32 -4.17 -23.09
N ALA A 13 -7.35 -3.39 -23.33
CA ALA A 13 -7.65 -2.18 -22.58
C ALA A 13 -8.99 -2.32 -21.86
N TYR A 14 -9.07 -1.88 -20.61
CA TYR A 14 -10.31 -1.83 -19.85
C TYR A 14 -10.60 -0.39 -19.39
N LEU A 15 -11.85 -0.11 -19.05
CA LEU A 15 -12.26 1.19 -18.51
C LEU A 15 -11.68 1.38 -17.11
N GLU A 16 -11.14 2.57 -16.87
CA GLU A 16 -10.58 2.96 -15.58
C GLU A 16 -11.61 2.82 -14.45
N THR A 17 -11.18 2.27 -13.31
CA THR A 17 -12.06 1.95 -12.18
C THR A 17 -12.47 3.18 -11.36
N GLY A 18 -11.66 4.25 -11.41
CA GLY A 18 -11.87 5.50 -10.67
C GLY A 18 -11.41 5.48 -9.22
N GLY A 19 -10.76 4.39 -8.77
CA GLY A 19 -10.18 4.28 -7.41
C GLY A 19 -9.26 3.08 -7.27
N SER A 20 -8.32 3.16 -6.34
CA SER A 20 -7.35 2.10 -6.06
C SER A 20 -8.02 0.86 -5.49
N ASN A 21 -7.68 -0.29 -6.07
CA ASN A 21 -8.14 -1.61 -5.65
C ASN A 21 -9.67 -1.83 -5.74
N LEU A 22 -10.39 -0.99 -6.49
CA LEU A 22 -11.77 -1.29 -6.89
C LEU A 22 -11.81 -2.49 -7.83
N ASP A 23 -12.95 -3.19 -7.81
CA ASP A 23 -13.15 -4.34 -8.68
C ASP A 23 -12.99 -3.96 -10.17
N LEU A 24 -12.32 -4.83 -10.92
CA LEU A 24 -12.10 -4.63 -12.34
C LEU A 24 -13.41 -4.82 -13.12
N PRO A 25 -13.59 -4.11 -14.26
CA PRO A 25 -14.75 -4.31 -15.12
C PRO A 25 -14.78 -5.74 -15.68
N ALA A 26 -15.97 -6.22 -16.04
CA ALA A 26 -16.13 -7.56 -16.61
C ALA A 26 -15.57 -7.67 -18.04
N SER A 27 -15.45 -6.55 -18.75
CA SER A 27 -15.01 -6.52 -20.14
C SER A 27 -13.80 -5.63 -20.38
N ALA A 28 -13.10 -5.94 -21.45
CA ALA A 28 -12.03 -5.16 -22.05
C ALA A 28 -12.20 -5.09 -23.55
N VAL A 29 -11.36 -4.30 -24.22
CA VAL A 29 -11.33 -4.22 -25.68
C VAL A 29 -9.98 -4.69 -26.21
N THR A 30 -10.00 -5.39 -27.35
CA THR A 30 -8.80 -5.77 -28.10
C THR A 30 -8.22 -4.56 -28.82
N LYS A 31 -7.02 -4.71 -29.39
CA LYS A 31 -6.38 -3.69 -30.23
C LYS A 31 -7.23 -3.29 -31.44
N GLU A 32 -8.06 -4.20 -31.95
CA GLU A 32 -8.98 -3.98 -33.08
C GLU A 32 -10.30 -3.34 -32.62
N GLY A 33 -10.50 -3.11 -31.31
CA GLY A 33 -11.71 -2.50 -30.76
C GLY A 33 -12.86 -3.47 -30.46
N ASN A 34 -12.61 -4.78 -30.48
CA ASN A 34 -13.63 -5.78 -30.15
C ASN A 34 -13.76 -5.90 -28.64
N GLU A 35 -14.98 -5.87 -28.13
CA GLU A 35 -15.25 -6.13 -26.73
C GLU A 35 -15.12 -7.63 -26.40
N ILE A 36 -14.45 -7.93 -25.30
CA ILE A 36 -14.21 -9.29 -24.82
C ILE A 36 -14.41 -9.38 -23.31
N SER A 37 -14.68 -10.58 -22.79
CA SER A 37 -14.67 -10.84 -21.36
C SER A 37 -13.24 -10.89 -20.82
N LEU A 38 -12.92 -10.14 -19.77
CA LEU A 38 -11.63 -10.23 -19.09
C LEU A 38 -11.42 -11.64 -18.50
N GLU A 39 -12.41 -12.20 -17.83
CA GLU A 39 -12.31 -13.53 -17.24
C GLU A 39 -12.08 -14.61 -18.30
N LEU A 40 -12.99 -14.76 -19.24
CA LEU A 40 -12.98 -15.86 -20.21
C LEU A 40 -11.90 -15.72 -21.31
N ASN A 41 -11.53 -14.49 -21.66
CA ASN A 41 -10.64 -14.23 -22.80
C ASN A 41 -9.24 -13.78 -22.37
N VAL A 42 -9.04 -13.39 -21.10
CA VAL A 42 -7.74 -12.97 -20.58
C VAL A 42 -7.32 -13.89 -19.43
N TYR A 43 -8.03 -13.88 -18.30
CA TYR A 43 -7.56 -14.56 -17.09
C TYR A 43 -7.52 -16.08 -17.23
N GLU A 44 -8.45 -16.71 -17.97
CA GLU A 44 -8.45 -18.16 -18.23
C GLU A 44 -7.50 -18.60 -19.35
N LYS A 45 -6.94 -17.67 -20.13
CA LYS A 45 -6.12 -18.00 -21.29
C LYS A 45 -4.63 -17.76 -21.17
N TYR A 46 -4.23 -16.87 -20.27
CA TYR A 46 -2.84 -16.47 -20.13
C TYR A 46 -2.27 -16.90 -18.77
N ASP A 47 -1.07 -17.46 -18.78
CA ASP A 47 -0.36 -17.89 -17.58
C ASP A 47 0.22 -16.70 -16.80
N ILE A 48 0.50 -15.59 -17.49
CA ILE A 48 1.09 -14.37 -16.91
C ILE A 48 0.30 -13.15 -17.37
N ILE A 49 -0.13 -12.33 -16.41
CA ILE A 49 -0.90 -11.11 -16.65
C ILE A 49 -0.18 -9.91 -16.06
N LEU A 50 0.11 -8.91 -16.90
CA LEU A 50 0.65 -7.62 -16.48
C LEU A 50 -0.46 -6.57 -16.60
N CYS A 51 -0.84 -5.97 -15.48
CA CYS A 51 -1.86 -4.93 -15.42
C CYS A 51 -1.18 -3.56 -15.24
N ILE A 52 -1.15 -2.78 -16.30
CA ILE A 52 -0.63 -1.40 -16.30
C ILE A 52 -1.82 -0.46 -16.24
N SER A 53 -1.93 0.34 -15.20
CA SER A 53 -3.14 1.11 -14.89
C SER A 53 -2.85 2.45 -14.23
N THR A 54 -3.85 3.32 -14.15
CA THR A 54 -3.79 4.56 -13.38
C THR A 54 -3.94 4.27 -11.89
N TYR A 55 -4.91 3.44 -11.54
CA TYR A 55 -5.20 3.02 -10.15
C TYR A 55 -4.69 1.59 -9.89
N SER A 56 -4.32 1.29 -8.67
CA SER A 56 -3.94 -0.07 -8.28
C SER A 56 -5.06 -1.06 -8.59
N ALA A 57 -4.69 -2.20 -9.17
CA ALA A 57 -5.58 -3.34 -9.44
C ALA A 57 -5.14 -4.60 -8.68
N THR A 58 -4.27 -4.43 -7.66
CA THR A 58 -3.64 -5.56 -6.97
C THR A 58 -4.68 -6.45 -6.28
N ALA A 59 -5.60 -5.85 -5.51
CA ALA A 59 -6.61 -6.62 -4.79
C ALA A 59 -7.52 -7.45 -5.73
N PRO A 60 -8.20 -6.87 -6.73
CA PRO A 60 -9.05 -7.64 -7.61
C PRO A 60 -8.28 -8.65 -8.46
N LEU A 61 -7.08 -8.28 -8.95
CA LEU A 61 -6.28 -9.21 -9.77
C LEU A 61 -5.76 -10.39 -8.95
N THR A 62 -5.35 -10.18 -7.69
CA THR A 62 -4.98 -11.24 -6.75
C THR A 62 -6.13 -12.21 -6.49
N ALA A 63 -7.35 -11.69 -6.31
CA ALA A 63 -8.52 -12.53 -6.14
C ALA A 63 -8.79 -13.43 -7.37
N PHE A 64 -8.64 -12.88 -8.57
CA PHE A 64 -8.75 -13.65 -9.82
C PHE A 64 -7.60 -14.65 -9.97
N ALA A 65 -6.36 -14.27 -9.69
CA ALA A 65 -5.20 -15.14 -9.78
C ALA A 65 -5.35 -16.39 -8.89
N LYS A 66 -5.74 -16.19 -7.63
CA LYS A 66 -6.00 -17.30 -6.69
C LYS A 66 -7.15 -18.21 -7.12
N ARG A 67 -8.16 -17.69 -7.80
CA ARG A 67 -9.33 -18.45 -8.24
C ARG A 67 -9.08 -19.21 -9.55
N ILE A 68 -8.33 -18.63 -10.48
CA ILE A 68 -8.15 -19.14 -11.85
C ILE A 68 -6.82 -19.86 -12.02
N GLY A 69 -5.74 -19.38 -11.40
CA GLY A 69 -4.45 -20.08 -11.39
C GLY A 69 -3.35 -19.39 -12.20
N PHE A 70 -3.49 -18.12 -12.60
CA PHE A 70 -2.42 -17.36 -13.27
C PHE A 70 -1.49 -16.67 -12.29
N ARG A 71 -0.35 -16.18 -12.78
CA ARG A 71 0.54 -15.24 -12.09
C ARG A 71 0.48 -13.87 -12.74
N GLY A 72 0.80 -12.83 -11.99
CA GLY A 72 0.75 -11.50 -12.57
C GLY A 72 1.53 -10.45 -11.83
N ALA A 73 1.48 -9.25 -12.39
CA ALA A 73 1.96 -8.04 -11.72
C ALA A 73 1.05 -6.86 -12.04
N THR A 74 0.90 -5.99 -11.06
CA THR A 74 0.26 -4.68 -11.23
C THR A 74 1.32 -3.59 -11.22
N LEU A 75 1.19 -2.64 -12.14
CA LEU A 75 2.11 -1.53 -12.37
C LEU A 75 1.29 -0.25 -12.55
N HIS A 76 0.85 0.35 -11.45
CA HIS A 76 0.05 1.57 -11.53
C HIS A 76 0.91 2.83 -11.40
N GLY A 77 0.51 3.90 -12.06
CA GLY A 77 1.18 5.20 -11.97
C GLY A 77 2.64 5.23 -12.43
N VAL A 78 3.09 4.24 -13.21
CA VAL A 78 4.49 4.12 -13.68
C VAL A 78 4.92 5.34 -14.50
N ASN A 79 6.14 5.82 -14.27
CA ASN A 79 6.82 6.87 -15.03
C ASN A 79 8.26 6.47 -15.37
N ASP A 80 9.00 7.34 -16.09
CA ASP A 80 10.36 7.06 -16.55
C ASP A 80 11.35 6.82 -15.40
N ILE A 81 11.15 7.48 -14.24
CA ILE A 81 12.01 7.27 -13.05
C ILE A 81 11.80 5.85 -12.54
N ILE A 82 10.55 5.42 -12.40
CA ILE A 82 10.20 4.06 -11.95
C ILE A 82 10.74 3.00 -12.91
N LEU A 83 10.61 3.21 -14.23
CA LEU A 83 11.16 2.29 -15.24
C LEU A 83 12.68 2.12 -15.11
N GLY A 84 13.39 3.22 -14.81
CA GLY A 84 14.85 3.21 -14.67
C GLY A 84 15.37 2.91 -13.27
N SER A 85 14.51 2.73 -12.28
CA SER A 85 14.90 2.49 -10.87
C SER A 85 14.14 1.32 -10.27
N GLY A 86 12.97 1.54 -9.66
CA GLY A 86 12.24 0.51 -8.93
C GLY A 86 11.85 -0.73 -9.74
N LEU A 87 11.64 -0.61 -11.05
CA LEU A 87 11.43 -1.75 -11.94
C LEU A 87 12.73 -2.34 -12.51
N ALA A 88 13.88 -1.68 -12.32
CA ALA A 88 15.18 -2.12 -12.84
C ALA A 88 16.09 -2.74 -11.75
N VAL A 89 15.56 -3.03 -10.57
CA VAL A 89 16.30 -3.64 -9.46
C VAL A 89 16.33 -5.17 -9.55
N ASP A 90 17.25 -5.81 -8.82
CA ASP A 90 17.23 -7.26 -8.60
C ASP A 90 16.22 -7.60 -7.49
N TYR A 91 15.08 -8.16 -7.85
CA TYR A 91 14.04 -8.52 -6.89
C TYR A 91 14.45 -9.63 -5.91
N ASN A 92 15.52 -10.39 -6.18
CA ASN A 92 16.08 -11.30 -5.17
C ASN A 92 16.73 -10.51 -4.03
N GLU A 93 17.43 -9.43 -4.32
CA GLU A 93 17.99 -8.54 -3.30
C GLU A 93 16.87 -7.76 -2.58
N VAL A 94 15.88 -7.23 -3.30
CA VAL A 94 14.68 -6.61 -2.70
C VAL A 94 14.02 -7.57 -1.70
N SER A 95 13.87 -8.84 -2.08
CA SER A 95 13.25 -9.87 -1.21
C SER A 95 14.08 -10.16 0.04
N LYS A 96 15.42 -10.14 -0.07
CA LYS A 96 16.33 -10.34 1.08
C LYS A 96 16.25 -9.17 2.06
N ASP A 97 16.27 -7.94 1.57
CA ASP A 97 16.20 -6.76 2.42
C ASP A 97 14.84 -6.62 3.09
N ALA A 98 13.76 -6.90 2.36
CA ALA A 98 12.42 -6.98 2.94
C ALA A 98 12.33 -8.08 4.02
N GLU A 99 12.97 -9.24 3.82
CA GLU A 99 12.99 -10.30 4.82
C GLU A 99 13.74 -9.92 6.09
N LYS A 100 14.89 -9.24 5.97
CA LYS A 100 15.64 -8.73 7.14
C LYS A 100 14.79 -7.79 7.98
N LEU A 101 14.10 -6.84 7.32
CA LEU A 101 13.23 -5.89 8.01
C LEU A 101 11.99 -6.59 8.58
N ARG A 102 11.39 -7.54 7.85
CA ARG A 102 10.28 -8.35 8.33
C ARG A 102 10.63 -9.08 9.63
N LEU A 103 11.79 -9.72 9.69
CA LEU A 103 12.27 -10.43 10.90
C LEU A 103 12.53 -9.47 12.06
N ALA A 104 13.00 -8.25 11.79
CA ALA A 104 13.22 -7.25 12.82
C ALA A 104 11.92 -6.71 13.41
N LEU A 105 10.86 -6.55 12.61
CA LEU A 105 9.60 -5.94 13.01
C LEU A 105 8.51 -6.95 13.42
N THR A 106 8.63 -8.22 13.05
CA THR A 106 7.60 -9.25 13.31
C THR A 106 7.25 -9.40 14.78
N CYS A 107 6.05 -9.87 15.08
CA CYS A 107 5.52 -10.08 16.42
C CYS A 107 5.44 -8.81 17.29
N ALA A 108 5.24 -7.65 16.68
CA ALA A 108 4.94 -6.42 17.40
C ALA A 108 3.60 -6.53 18.12
N ASP A 109 3.54 -6.08 19.38
CA ASP A 109 2.28 -5.93 20.09
C ASP A 109 1.51 -4.75 19.47
N HIS A 110 2.17 -3.61 19.34
CA HIS A 110 1.66 -2.42 18.65
C HIS A 110 2.80 -1.49 18.22
N PHE A 111 2.47 -0.51 17.38
CA PHE A 111 3.34 0.63 17.06
C PHE A 111 2.74 1.92 17.59
N GLU A 112 3.60 2.83 18.05
CA GLU A 112 3.27 4.24 18.30
C GLU A 112 4.04 5.11 17.32
N ILE A 113 3.33 5.98 16.60
CA ILE A 113 3.90 6.83 15.56
C ILE A 113 3.60 8.28 15.90
N ASP A 114 4.65 9.08 16.03
CA ASP A 114 4.58 10.50 16.34
C ASP A 114 4.63 11.35 15.06
N PHE A 115 3.51 11.99 14.75
CA PHE A 115 3.35 12.91 13.63
C PHE A 115 3.47 14.34 14.12
N GLN A 116 4.50 15.04 13.70
CA GLN A 116 4.69 16.47 14.04
C GLN A 116 4.17 17.36 12.92
N TYR A 117 3.33 18.33 13.30
CA TYR A 117 2.91 19.44 12.46
C TYR A 117 3.12 20.75 13.24
N GLY A 118 3.98 21.62 12.72
CA GLY A 118 4.45 22.79 13.49
C GLY A 118 5.13 22.37 14.79
N ASP A 119 4.69 22.94 15.91
CA ASP A 119 5.20 22.64 17.26
C ASP A 119 4.40 21.54 17.99
N ILE A 120 3.40 20.96 17.34
CA ILE A 120 2.50 19.97 17.95
C ILE A 120 2.85 18.58 17.43
N THR A 121 2.90 17.62 18.34
CA THR A 121 3.05 16.20 18.02
C THR A 121 1.74 15.47 18.32
N HIS A 122 1.23 14.74 17.35
CA HIS A 122 0.09 13.85 17.47
C HIS A 122 0.59 12.42 17.42
N THR A 123 0.05 11.54 18.24
CA THR A 123 0.47 10.14 18.29
C THR A 123 -0.66 9.23 17.86
N LEU A 124 -0.37 8.35 16.93
CA LEU A 124 -1.23 7.24 16.52
C LEU A 124 -0.66 5.94 17.07
N LYS A 125 -1.46 5.20 17.82
CA LYS A 125 -1.18 3.83 18.22
C LYS A 125 -1.88 2.88 17.26
N ILE A 126 -1.17 1.89 16.74
CA ILE A 126 -1.67 0.86 15.83
C ILE A 126 -1.42 -0.51 16.45
N GLU A 127 -2.47 -1.25 16.73
CA GLU A 127 -2.40 -2.60 17.30
C GLU A 127 -2.07 -3.63 16.23
N CYS A 128 -1.17 -4.55 16.54
CA CYS A 128 -0.74 -5.64 15.66
C CYS A 128 -0.92 -7.03 16.26
N GLU A 129 -1.23 -7.13 17.56
CA GLU A 129 -1.52 -8.40 18.28
C GLU A 129 -0.50 -9.52 18.02
N ARG A 130 0.79 -9.16 17.89
CA ARG A 130 1.91 -10.08 17.67
C ARG A 130 1.82 -10.88 16.36
N GLN A 131 1.09 -10.39 15.37
CA GLN A 131 1.07 -11.04 14.05
C GLN A 131 2.46 -11.05 13.41
N GLU A 132 2.70 -12.00 12.53
CA GLU A 132 3.87 -11.97 11.67
C GLU A 132 3.76 -10.83 10.66
N ALA A 133 4.81 -10.00 10.56
CA ALA A 133 4.91 -9.00 9.52
C ALA A 133 4.88 -9.67 8.14
N GLN A 134 4.20 -9.07 7.19
CA GLN A 134 4.19 -9.49 5.80
C GLN A 134 5.20 -8.69 4.99
N LYS A 135 5.57 -9.17 3.81
CA LYS A 135 6.44 -8.44 2.88
C LYS A 135 5.89 -8.44 1.46
N SER A 136 5.98 -7.30 0.80
CA SER A 136 5.81 -7.17 -0.64
C SER A 136 7.21 -7.13 -1.27
N HIS A 137 7.58 -8.17 -2.00
CA HIS A 137 8.96 -8.38 -2.46
C HIS A 137 9.10 -8.61 -3.97
N GLY A 138 8.00 -8.54 -4.71
CA GLY A 138 7.97 -8.55 -6.17
C GLY A 138 8.25 -9.90 -6.85
N ILE A 139 8.38 -10.99 -6.10
CA ILE A 139 8.63 -12.34 -6.65
C ILE A 139 7.34 -13.15 -6.61
N CYS A 140 6.88 -13.62 -7.77
CA CYS A 140 5.82 -14.62 -7.91
C CYS A 140 6.45 -15.96 -8.25
N LEU A 141 6.31 -16.95 -7.37
CA LEU A 141 6.85 -18.30 -7.58
C LEU A 141 6.13 -19.01 -8.73
N ALA A 142 6.88 -19.88 -9.43
CA ALA A 142 6.38 -20.49 -10.67
C ALA A 142 5.10 -21.32 -10.50
N ASP A 143 4.96 -21.98 -9.36
CA ASP A 143 3.87 -22.93 -9.10
C ASP A 143 2.79 -22.36 -8.17
N GLU A 144 2.87 -21.06 -7.82
CA GLU A 144 1.92 -20.41 -6.92
C GLU A 144 1.21 -19.26 -7.64
N PRO A 145 -0.12 -19.35 -7.82
CA PRO A 145 -0.91 -18.23 -8.35
C PRO A 145 -0.82 -17.03 -7.43
N ASP A 146 -0.25 -15.93 -7.93
CA ASP A 146 -0.04 -14.72 -7.15
C ASP A 146 0.09 -13.49 -8.05
N VAL A 147 -0.05 -12.29 -7.46
CA VAL A 147 0.11 -11.01 -8.14
C VAL A 147 1.06 -10.12 -7.35
N ALA A 148 2.18 -9.77 -7.95
CA ALA A 148 3.10 -8.78 -7.39
C ALA A 148 2.62 -7.35 -7.66
N ASN A 149 2.68 -6.48 -6.66
CA ASN A 149 2.56 -5.05 -6.84
C ASN A 149 3.97 -4.48 -7.10
N LEU A 150 4.19 -3.88 -8.27
CA LEU A 150 5.52 -3.43 -8.70
C LEU A 150 5.56 -1.91 -8.97
N PRO A 151 6.63 -1.21 -8.52
CA PRO A 151 7.79 -1.69 -7.76
C PRO A 151 7.41 -2.25 -6.40
N ALA A 152 8.21 -3.19 -5.90
CA ALA A 152 8.03 -3.81 -4.60
C ALA A 152 9.17 -3.43 -3.64
N GLY A 153 9.04 -3.78 -2.37
CA GLY A 153 10.06 -3.55 -1.34
C GLY A 153 9.48 -2.86 -0.12
N GLU A 154 8.60 -3.54 0.59
CA GLU A 154 8.03 -3.08 1.84
C GLU A 154 7.79 -4.23 2.82
N VAL A 155 7.66 -3.86 4.07
CA VAL A 155 7.17 -4.72 5.15
C VAL A 155 5.92 -4.07 5.72
N TYR A 156 4.86 -4.86 5.90
CA TYR A 156 3.59 -4.34 6.34
C TYR A 156 2.87 -5.22 7.35
N PHE A 157 1.90 -4.61 8.01
CA PHE A 157 0.97 -5.23 8.95
C PHE A 157 -0.45 -4.85 8.55
N VAL A 158 -1.40 -5.74 8.80
CA VAL A 158 -2.82 -5.39 8.79
C VAL A 158 -3.22 -5.06 10.23
N PRO A 159 -3.56 -3.80 10.55
CA PRO A 159 -3.93 -3.41 11.90
C PRO A 159 -5.10 -4.22 12.45
N THR A 160 -5.03 -4.58 13.74
CA THR A 160 -6.13 -5.24 14.46
C THR A 160 -6.93 -4.26 15.31
N GLY A 161 -6.44 -3.03 15.41
CA GLY A 161 -7.03 -1.93 16.15
C GLY A 161 -6.14 -0.70 16.09
N GLY A 162 -6.52 0.33 16.83
CA GLY A 162 -5.72 1.55 16.95
C GLY A 162 -6.51 2.68 17.57
N GLU A 163 -5.79 3.67 18.11
CA GLU A 163 -6.34 4.85 18.74
C GLU A 163 -5.37 6.03 18.66
N GLY A 164 -5.88 7.24 18.78
CA GLY A 164 -5.07 8.46 18.79
C GLY A 164 -5.34 9.37 17.60
N GLU A 165 -4.31 10.10 17.19
CA GLU A 165 -4.46 11.13 16.15
C GLU A 165 -3.25 11.15 15.21
N PHE A 166 -3.49 11.47 13.95
CA PHE A 166 -2.43 11.75 12.97
C PHE A 166 -2.84 12.83 11.98
N VAL A 167 -1.85 13.51 11.40
CA VAL A 167 -2.08 14.53 10.38
C VAL A 167 -2.06 13.89 9.00
N MET A 168 -3.08 14.14 8.19
CA MET A 168 -3.18 13.66 6.81
C MET A 168 -3.17 14.84 5.84
N GLN A 169 -2.42 14.72 4.74
CA GLN A 169 -2.46 15.64 3.61
C GLN A 169 -3.36 15.07 2.52
N TYR A 170 -4.34 15.87 2.08
CA TYR A 170 -5.24 15.54 0.98
C TYR A 170 -4.64 15.97 -0.36
N ALA A 171 -5.25 15.51 -1.46
CA ALA A 171 -4.76 15.76 -2.82
C ALA A 171 -4.76 17.25 -3.23
N ASP A 172 -5.53 18.10 -2.56
CA ASP A 172 -5.60 19.54 -2.75
C ASP A 172 -4.71 20.33 -1.77
N ASP A 173 -3.73 19.66 -1.14
CA ASP A 173 -2.83 20.19 -0.11
C ASP A 173 -3.53 20.62 1.20
N THR A 174 -4.82 20.29 1.37
CA THR A 174 -5.50 20.46 2.65
C THR A 174 -4.88 19.53 3.69
N LEU A 175 -4.66 20.02 4.90
CA LEU A 175 -4.21 19.24 6.05
C LEU A 175 -5.35 19.05 7.04
N GLY A 176 -5.63 17.80 7.39
CA GLY A 176 -6.63 17.41 8.37
C GLY A 176 -6.05 16.57 9.48
N LEU A 177 -6.45 16.85 10.72
CA LEU A 177 -6.19 15.99 11.86
C LEU A 177 -7.22 14.87 11.88
N GLN A 178 -6.76 13.64 11.75
CA GLN A 178 -7.58 12.43 11.83
C GLN A 178 -7.65 11.95 13.26
N THR A 179 -8.84 11.73 13.79
CA THR A 179 -9.07 11.06 15.08
C THR A 179 -9.39 9.59 14.83
N VAL A 180 -8.64 8.70 15.45
CA VAL A 180 -8.78 7.24 15.33
C VAL A 180 -9.31 6.67 16.64
N GLU A 181 -10.37 5.87 16.55
CA GLU A 181 -10.96 5.13 17.66
C GLU A 181 -11.23 3.69 17.19
N ASP A 182 -10.87 2.71 18.00
CA ASP A 182 -11.09 1.28 17.70
C ASP A 182 -10.62 0.86 16.29
N GLY A 183 -9.43 1.33 15.85
CA GLY A 183 -8.85 1.00 14.56
C GLY A 183 -9.49 1.72 13.36
N ARG A 184 -10.26 2.78 13.60
CA ARG A 184 -10.98 3.49 12.53
C ARG A 184 -10.88 5.00 12.68
N ILE A 185 -10.65 5.69 11.56
CA ILE A 185 -10.83 7.14 11.50
C ILE A 185 -12.32 7.43 11.70
N VAL A 186 -12.66 8.13 12.78
CA VAL A 186 -14.03 8.52 13.09
C VAL A 186 -14.34 9.96 12.73
N ARG A 187 -13.31 10.78 12.59
CA ARG A 187 -13.46 12.22 12.29
C ARG A 187 -12.17 12.81 11.75
N ALA A 188 -12.32 13.77 10.83
CA ALA A 188 -11.28 14.70 10.41
C ALA A 188 -11.59 16.11 10.89
N THR A 189 -10.56 16.87 11.31
CA THR A 189 -10.65 18.28 11.70
C THR A 189 -9.68 19.11 10.86
N LEU A 190 -10.11 20.25 10.33
CA LEU A 190 -9.27 21.11 9.50
C LEU A 190 -8.09 21.67 10.31
N LEU A 191 -6.87 21.50 9.80
CA LEU A 191 -5.68 22.20 10.27
C LEU A 191 -5.28 23.35 9.33
N ARG A 192 -5.32 23.10 8.01
CA ARG A 192 -4.99 24.07 6.97
C ARG A 192 -5.67 23.70 5.66
N GLY A 193 -6.11 24.67 4.87
CA GLY A 193 -6.69 24.48 3.53
C GLY A 193 -8.20 24.58 3.50
N GLU A 194 -8.86 23.69 2.78
CA GLU A 194 -10.27 23.79 2.42
C GLU A 194 -11.19 23.01 3.37
N GLN A 195 -12.13 23.72 4.03
CA GLN A 195 -13.13 23.08 4.90
C GLN A 195 -14.00 22.08 4.12
N ALA A 196 -14.29 22.36 2.85
CA ALA A 196 -15.12 21.49 2.01
C ALA A 196 -14.50 20.08 1.84
N THR A 197 -13.18 19.97 1.77
CA THR A 197 -12.45 18.68 1.69
C THR A 197 -12.64 17.87 2.96
N ILE A 198 -12.53 18.52 4.12
CA ILE A 198 -12.78 17.88 5.42
C ILE A 198 -14.24 17.46 5.57
N ASP A 199 -15.18 18.31 5.17
CA ASP A 199 -16.61 18.02 5.24
C ASP A 199 -16.99 16.83 4.32
N ALA A 200 -16.39 16.75 3.13
CA ALA A 200 -16.57 15.63 2.22
C ALA A 200 -16.03 14.31 2.82
N HIS A 201 -14.85 14.35 3.43
CA HIS A 201 -14.28 13.18 4.12
C HIS A 201 -15.18 12.74 5.29
N ASN A 202 -15.57 13.64 6.18
CA ASN A 202 -16.46 13.34 7.29
C ASN A 202 -17.82 12.79 6.81
N THR A 203 -18.34 13.29 5.68
CA THR A 203 -19.59 12.78 5.06
C THR A 203 -19.37 11.34 4.56
N LYS A 204 -18.20 11.01 3.94
CA LYS A 204 -17.85 9.65 3.55
C LYS A 204 -17.81 8.73 4.77
N LEU A 205 -17.08 9.12 5.83
CA LEU A 205 -16.98 8.36 7.08
C LEU A 205 -18.35 8.13 7.75
N ALA A 206 -19.21 9.14 7.78
CA ALA A 206 -20.55 9.02 8.37
C ALA A 206 -21.48 8.11 7.57
N SER A 207 -21.38 8.13 6.24
CA SER A 207 -22.22 7.33 5.35
C SER A 207 -21.75 5.88 5.16
N ASP A 208 -20.45 5.64 5.33
CA ASP A 208 -19.80 4.36 5.15
C ASP A 208 -18.58 4.25 6.08
N PRO A 209 -18.81 3.97 7.38
CA PRO A 209 -17.74 4.04 8.40
C PRO A 209 -16.54 3.14 8.14
N VAL A 210 -16.71 2.02 7.43
CA VAL A 210 -15.61 1.09 7.12
C VAL A 210 -14.57 1.69 6.17
N THR A 211 -14.89 2.80 5.50
CA THR A 211 -13.89 3.55 4.69
C THR A 211 -12.79 4.19 5.53
N GLY A 212 -13.01 4.38 6.82
CA GLY A 212 -12.02 4.87 7.77
C GLY A 212 -11.24 3.77 8.49
N GLU A 213 -11.55 2.50 8.28
CA GLU A 213 -10.87 1.38 8.95
C GLU A 213 -9.41 1.30 8.51
N LEU A 214 -8.49 1.21 9.48
CA LEU A 214 -7.06 1.06 9.20
C LEU A 214 -6.82 -0.30 8.53
N GLY A 215 -6.35 -0.27 7.29
CA GLY A 215 -6.16 -1.45 6.46
C GLY A 215 -4.71 -1.91 6.37
N GLU A 216 -3.76 -1.00 6.61
CA GLU A 216 -2.33 -1.29 6.53
C GLU A 216 -1.48 -0.32 7.36
N LEU A 217 -0.37 -0.81 7.87
CA LEU A 217 0.79 -0.05 8.30
C LEU A 217 2.01 -0.60 7.57
N GLY A 218 2.62 0.21 6.69
CA GLY A 218 3.73 -0.21 5.86
C GLY A 218 5.01 0.61 6.07
N PHE A 219 6.15 -0.04 5.82
CA PHE A 219 7.50 0.52 5.92
C PHE A 219 8.29 0.20 4.66
N GLY A 220 8.83 1.23 3.98
CA GLY A 220 9.70 1.05 2.83
C GLY A 220 11.05 0.43 3.20
N THR A 221 11.60 -0.40 2.30
CA THR A 221 12.83 -1.16 2.55
C THR A 221 13.96 -0.85 1.56
N GLN A 222 13.73 -0.03 0.53
CA GLN A 222 14.61 0.12 -0.62
C GLN A 222 15.27 1.50 -0.70
N GLU A 223 16.52 1.54 -1.13
CA GLU A 223 17.20 2.78 -1.50
C GLU A 223 16.86 3.14 -2.95
N LEU A 224 15.79 3.91 -3.15
CA LEU A 224 15.29 4.34 -4.46
C LEU A 224 15.25 5.86 -4.57
N PRO A 225 15.38 6.42 -5.79
CA PRO A 225 15.12 7.84 -6.00
C PRO A 225 13.64 8.16 -5.82
N VAL A 226 13.33 9.36 -5.37
CA VAL A 226 11.95 9.87 -5.34
C VAL A 226 11.41 9.95 -6.77
N SER A 227 10.28 9.30 -7.00
CA SER A 227 9.64 9.24 -8.33
C SER A 227 8.50 10.23 -8.48
N GLY A 228 7.95 10.75 -7.37
CA GLY A 228 6.72 11.53 -7.32
C GLY A 228 5.47 10.68 -7.56
N ARG A 229 5.59 9.37 -7.38
CA ARG A 229 4.49 8.39 -7.46
C ARG A 229 4.51 7.53 -6.22
N ASP A 230 3.38 7.47 -5.53
CA ASP A 230 3.27 6.81 -4.23
C ASP A 230 3.69 5.34 -4.32
N ILE A 231 3.35 4.63 -5.40
CA ILE A 231 3.73 3.22 -5.61
C ILE A 231 5.23 2.92 -5.45
N GLN A 232 6.13 3.84 -5.86
CA GLN A 232 7.56 3.69 -5.61
C GLN A 232 7.98 4.38 -4.32
N ASP A 233 7.46 5.57 -4.06
CA ASP A 233 7.96 6.43 -2.99
C ASP A 233 7.67 5.83 -1.60
N GLU A 234 6.62 5.00 -1.47
CA GLU A 234 6.31 4.22 -0.27
C GLU A 234 7.28 3.05 -0.01
N LYS A 235 8.03 2.62 -1.05
CA LYS A 235 9.05 1.56 -0.93
C LYS A 235 10.42 2.10 -0.50
N ILE A 236 10.58 3.44 -0.44
CA ILE A 236 11.84 4.08 -0.05
C ILE A 236 12.10 3.84 1.44
N LEU A 237 13.32 3.40 1.76
CA LEU A 237 13.74 3.15 3.14
C LEU A 237 13.63 4.42 4.00
N GLY A 238 12.92 4.30 5.11
CA GLY A 238 12.63 5.42 6.01
C GLY A 238 11.27 6.09 5.78
N THR A 239 10.54 5.74 4.71
CA THR A 239 9.14 6.13 4.57
C THR A 239 8.22 5.22 5.38
N LEU A 240 7.05 5.73 5.69
CA LEU A 240 5.98 5.03 6.37
C LEU A 240 4.67 5.41 5.70
N HIS A 241 3.77 4.44 5.55
CA HIS A 241 2.39 4.71 5.15
C HIS A 241 1.39 4.02 6.06
N VAL A 242 0.23 4.62 6.15
CA VAL A 242 -0.96 4.04 6.79
C VAL A 242 -2.03 3.99 5.71
N ALA A 243 -2.65 2.84 5.51
CA ALA A 243 -3.76 2.78 4.57
C ALA A 243 -5.10 2.62 5.28
N THR A 244 -6.16 3.05 4.58
CA THR A 244 -7.53 2.87 5.02
C THR A 244 -8.36 2.09 4.01
N GLY A 245 -9.39 1.41 4.49
CA GLY A 245 -10.34 0.68 3.66
C GLY A 245 -9.94 -0.77 3.41
N ARG A 246 -10.21 -1.26 2.21
CA ARG A 246 -10.08 -2.66 1.81
C ARG A 246 -8.73 -3.28 2.18
N SER A 247 -8.75 -4.46 2.81
CA SER A 247 -7.52 -5.13 3.29
C SER A 247 -7.45 -6.63 3.00
N ASP A 248 -8.47 -7.21 2.34
CA ASP A 248 -8.57 -8.65 2.07
C ASP A 248 -7.38 -9.22 1.27
N HIS A 249 -6.82 -8.44 0.36
CA HIS A 249 -5.65 -8.82 -0.44
C HIS A 249 -4.34 -8.86 0.36
N LEU A 250 -4.30 -8.20 1.51
CA LEU A 250 -3.17 -8.15 2.43
C LEU A 250 -3.28 -9.17 3.58
N GLY A 251 -4.34 -9.98 3.57
CA GLY A 251 -4.63 -10.94 4.64
C GLY A 251 -5.58 -10.41 5.71
N GLY A 252 -6.13 -9.20 5.53
CA GLY A 252 -7.16 -8.62 6.39
C GLY A 252 -8.56 -9.16 6.09
N ASN A 253 -9.53 -8.63 6.82
CA ASN A 253 -10.92 -9.10 6.76
C ASN A 253 -11.89 -8.11 6.09
N LEU A 254 -11.43 -6.93 5.68
CA LEU A 254 -12.29 -5.94 5.06
C LEU A 254 -12.39 -6.18 3.55
N THR A 255 -13.43 -6.91 3.18
CA THR A 255 -13.79 -7.29 1.80
C THR A 255 -14.75 -6.28 1.17
N PRO A 256 -14.88 -6.20 -0.18
CA PRO A 256 -15.74 -5.22 -0.86
C PRO A 256 -17.21 -5.26 -0.42
N ASP A 257 -17.75 -6.42 -0.05
CA ASP A 257 -19.15 -6.59 0.38
C ASP A 257 -19.48 -5.94 1.73
N LYS A 258 -18.47 -5.54 2.50
CA LYS A 258 -18.64 -4.83 3.77
C LYS A 258 -18.83 -3.32 3.62
N PHE A 259 -18.55 -2.77 2.46
CA PHE A 259 -18.77 -1.36 2.17
C PHE A 259 -20.25 -1.09 1.80
N ALA A 260 -20.76 0.03 2.26
CA ALA A 260 -22.13 0.45 1.91
C ALA A 260 -22.29 0.73 0.41
N LYS A 261 -21.20 1.09 -0.27
CA LYS A 261 -21.17 1.33 -1.72
C LYS A 261 -19.94 0.67 -2.33
N ALA A 262 -20.12 -0.01 -3.46
CA ALA A 262 -19.01 -0.66 -4.18
C ALA A 262 -17.86 0.30 -4.51
N ASN A 263 -18.14 1.55 -4.89
CA ASN A 263 -17.14 2.55 -5.21
C ASN A 263 -16.37 3.09 -3.98
N ASN A 264 -16.75 2.69 -2.78
CA ASN A 264 -16.04 3.01 -1.54
C ASN A 264 -15.08 1.90 -1.12
N ALA A 265 -15.14 0.73 -1.77
CA ALA A 265 -14.31 -0.43 -1.46
C ALA A 265 -12.86 -0.25 -1.98
N THR A 266 -12.29 0.92 -1.74
CA THR A 266 -10.90 1.26 -2.07
C THR A 266 -9.95 0.84 -0.97
N HIS A 267 -8.67 0.72 -1.32
CA HIS A 267 -7.53 0.71 -0.41
C HIS A 267 -6.73 1.97 -0.70
N ASP A 268 -6.69 2.88 0.26
CA ASP A 268 -6.16 4.23 0.05
C ASP A 268 -4.92 4.43 0.96
N ASP A 269 -3.72 4.43 0.35
CA ASP A 269 -2.45 4.65 1.04
C ASP A 269 -2.26 6.14 1.36
N ILE A 270 -1.88 6.40 2.61
CA ILE A 270 -1.51 7.72 3.13
C ILE A 270 -0.01 7.69 3.39
N LEU A 271 0.76 8.08 2.38
CA LEU A 271 2.22 8.07 2.44
C LEU A 271 2.78 9.26 3.19
N PHE A 272 3.71 8.98 4.10
CA PHE A 272 4.53 9.96 4.81
C PHE A 272 5.98 9.87 4.37
N SER A 273 6.46 10.94 3.76
CA SER A 273 7.85 11.08 3.33
C SER A 273 8.23 12.56 3.28
N PRO A 274 9.53 12.91 3.36
CA PRO A 274 9.96 14.31 3.25
C PRO A 274 9.56 14.99 1.94
N SER A 275 9.42 14.23 0.86
CA SER A 275 9.04 14.74 -0.46
C SER A 275 7.53 14.88 -0.64
N LYS A 276 6.75 13.97 -0.07
CA LYS A 276 5.29 13.94 -0.23
C LYS A 276 4.58 14.84 0.75
N THR A 277 5.01 14.82 2.02
CA THR A 277 4.37 15.53 3.13
C THR A 277 5.38 16.42 3.85
N PRO A 278 5.93 17.47 3.20
CA PRO A 278 7.02 18.28 3.74
C PRO A 278 6.66 19.03 5.03
N ASP A 279 5.38 19.26 5.26
CA ASP A 279 4.87 19.95 6.47
C ASP A 279 4.59 18.98 7.64
N ILE A 280 4.66 17.67 7.40
CA ILE A 280 4.42 16.62 8.39
C ILE A 280 5.71 15.82 8.58
N THR A 281 6.21 15.74 9.80
CA THR A 281 7.40 14.93 10.09
C THR A 281 7.03 13.73 10.95
N ILE A 282 7.43 12.53 10.52
CA ILE A 282 7.45 11.36 11.42
C ILE A 282 8.63 11.57 12.37
N ARG A 283 8.33 12.06 13.58
CA ARG A 283 9.36 12.31 14.60
C ARG A 283 9.97 11.03 15.08
N GLN A 284 9.12 10.07 15.38
CA GLN A 284 9.53 8.75 15.82
C GLN A 284 8.44 7.72 15.53
N ALA A 285 8.82 6.53 15.08
CA ALA A 285 7.98 5.35 15.14
C ALA A 285 8.62 4.34 16.09
N ARG A 286 7.85 3.85 17.05
CA ARG A 286 8.27 2.93 18.10
C ARG A 286 7.46 1.65 17.98
N MET A 287 8.14 0.53 17.94
CA MET A 287 7.57 -0.81 18.09
C MET A 287 7.57 -1.20 19.57
N HIS A 288 6.45 -1.70 20.03
CA HIS A 288 6.34 -2.33 21.35
C HIS A 288 6.25 -3.83 21.17
N ARG A 289 7.12 -4.57 21.83
CA ARG A 289 7.19 -6.02 21.75
C ARG A 289 7.69 -6.61 23.07
N GLU A 290 6.91 -7.52 23.67
CA GLU A 290 7.28 -8.23 24.91
C GLU A 290 7.63 -7.31 26.08
N GLY A 291 6.97 -6.15 26.16
CA GLY A 291 7.19 -5.14 27.19
C GLY A 291 8.40 -4.23 26.95
N GLU A 292 9.09 -4.38 25.83
CA GLU A 292 10.15 -3.48 25.38
C GLU A 292 9.64 -2.46 24.37
N THR A 293 10.22 -1.27 24.38
CA THR A 293 9.98 -0.22 23.39
C THR A 293 11.22 -0.06 22.51
N ILE A 294 11.07 -0.27 21.21
CA ILE A 294 12.15 -0.27 20.23
C ILE A 294 11.87 0.83 19.20
N VAL A 295 12.75 1.82 19.10
CA VAL A 295 12.64 2.85 18.05
C VAL A 295 12.94 2.20 16.70
N VAL A 296 12.04 2.34 15.73
CA VAL A 296 12.22 1.79 14.37
C VAL A 296 12.54 2.88 13.35
N LEU A 297 11.93 4.07 13.48
CA LEU A 297 12.23 5.25 12.66
C LEU A 297 12.41 6.47 13.56
N GLU A 298 13.28 7.38 13.15
CA GLU A 298 13.43 8.71 13.73
C GLU A 298 13.70 9.74 12.63
N ASN A 299 12.82 10.72 12.47
CA ASN A 299 12.89 11.75 11.43
C ASN A 299 13.13 11.16 10.03
N TYR A 300 12.32 10.17 9.65
CA TYR A 300 12.44 9.41 8.38
C TYR A 300 13.78 8.64 8.21
N GLN A 301 14.50 8.42 9.28
CA GLN A 301 15.72 7.61 9.25
C GLN A 301 15.48 6.30 10.01
N PRO A 302 15.79 5.16 9.41
CA PRO A 302 15.76 3.89 10.13
C PRO A 302 16.71 3.94 11.31
N ALA A 303 16.31 3.36 12.43
CA ALA A 303 17.16 3.23 13.61
C ALA A 303 18.45 2.45 13.30
N ALA A 304 19.53 2.72 14.05
CA ALA A 304 20.85 2.14 13.78
C ALA A 304 20.83 0.61 13.66
N HIS A 305 20.12 -0.07 14.55
CA HIS A 305 20.02 -1.54 14.54
C HIS A 305 19.29 -2.09 13.31
N LEU A 306 18.33 -1.36 12.70
CA LEU A 306 17.67 -1.77 11.45
C LEU A 306 18.62 -1.59 10.26
N ARG A 307 19.41 -0.49 10.23
CA ARG A 307 20.43 -0.31 9.20
C ARG A 307 21.52 -1.37 9.30
N GLU A 308 21.94 -1.74 10.51
CA GLU A 308 22.89 -2.82 10.74
C GLU A 308 22.33 -4.16 10.23
N ALA A 309 21.07 -4.46 10.50
CA ALA A 309 20.41 -5.67 9.98
C ALA A 309 20.36 -5.71 8.44
N LEU A 310 20.03 -4.58 7.80
CA LEU A 310 20.04 -4.48 6.33
C LEU A 310 21.44 -4.65 5.72
N ASN A 311 22.50 -4.19 6.40
CA ASN A 311 23.89 -4.29 5.93
C ASN A 311 24.57 -5.65 6.21
N GLN A 312 23.93 -6.55 6.95
CA GLN A 312 24.47 -7.90 7.16
C GLN A 312 24.29 -8.75 5.90
N SER A 313 25.38 -9.38 5.45
CA SER A 313 25.44 -10.24 4.25
C SER A 313 24.70 -11.56 4.43
#